data_2dd15abac1fd93f8c3abf5f959d72394
#
_entry.id   2dd15abac1fd93f8c3abf5f959d72394
#
_cell.length_a   1.000
_cell.length_b   1.000
_cell.length_c   1.000
_cell.angle_alpha   90.00
_cell.angle_beta   90.00
_cell.angle_gamma   90.00
#
_symmetry.space_group_name_H-M   'P 1'
#
loop_
_entity.id
_entity.type
_entity.pdbx_description
1 polymer ?
#
loop_
_entity_poly.entity_id
_entity_poly.type
_entity_poly.pdbx_seq_one_letter_code
_entity_poly.pdbx_strand_id
1 'polypeptide(L)'
;MEASKVYYTSFKTSGSENLLQKLRRLCITAGMKNIDFEDKYAAIKIHFGELGNLAFLRPNYAKVVVDLVKECGGKAFLTDCNTLYVGSRKNALDHMDTAYENGFTPFSTGCHVIIADGLKGTDEALVPVDGEYVKEAKIGRAVMDADVFISLTHFKGHEGAGFGGALKNIGMGCGSRAGKMEMHCSGKPAVDQSLCVGCGACVRICAHDAPHITCLLYTSPSPRDYAAS
;
A
#
# COMPACT_ATOMS: atom_id res chain seq x y z
N MET A 1 -11.97 -26.54 -9.94
CA MET A 1 -11.82 -25.10 -10.23
C MET A 1 -11.01 -24.96 -11.51
N GLU A 2 -11.50 -24.19 -12.46
CA GLU A 2 -10.72 -23.87 -13.67
C GLU A 2 -9.54 -22.98 -13.29
N ALA A 3 -8.35 -23.23 -13.87
CA ALA A 3 -7.16 -22.43 -13.57
C ALA A 3 -7.32 -21.01 -14.13
N SER A 4 -6.91 -19.99 -13.33
CA SER A 4 -6.94 -18.60 -13.75
C SER A 4 -5.99 -18.37 -14.93
N LYS A 5 -6.45 -17.61 -15.92
CA LYS A 5 -5.61 -17.23 -17.07
C LYS A 5 -4.63 -16.14 -16.65
N VAL A 6 -3.35 -16.32 -17.00
CA VAL A 6 -2.29 -15.32 -16.79
C VAL A 6 -1.86 -14.81 -18.16
N TYR A 7 -1.83 -13.48 -18.29
CA TYR A 7 -1.40 -12.79 -19.52
C TYR A 7 0.00 -12.21 -19.30
N TYR A 8 0.91 -12.52 -20.22
CA TYR A 8 2.31 -12.13 -20.13
C TYR A 8 2.79 -11.45 -21.39
N THR A 9 3.68 -10.47 -21.27
CA THR A 9 4.46 -9.91 -22.34
C THR A 9 5.89 -9.63 -21.90
N SER A 10 6.85 -9.78 -22.79
CA SER A 10 8.27 -9.50 -22.49
C SER A 10 8.56 -8.00 -22.50
N PHE A 11 9.68 -7.58 -21.87
CA PHE A 11 10.17 -6.20 -21.93
C PHE A 11 10.87 -5.85 -23.25
N LYS A 12 11.02 -6.80 -24.18
CA LYS A 12 11.60 -6.52 -25.51
C LYS A 12 10.69 -5.56 -26.26
N THR A 13 11.24 -4.50 -26.83
CA THR A 13 10.55 -3.52 -27.66
C THR A 13 10.99 -3.66 -29.11
N SER A 14 10.17 -3.14 -30.03
CA SER A 14 10.49 -3.02 -31.47
C SER A 14 10.27 -1.58 -31.92
N GLY A 15 10.65 -1.25 -33.15
CA GLY A 15 10.36 0.06 -33.74
C GLY A 15 8.87 0.36 -33.91
N SER A 16 8.03 -0.67 -33.90
CA SER A 16 6.57 -0.56 -34.05
C SER A 16 5.77 -0.62 -32.75
N GLU A 17 6.35 -1.12 -31.64
CA GLU A 17 5.63 -1.26 -30.37
C GLU A 17 6.55 -1.01 -29.17
N ASN A 18 6.27 0.03 -28.39
CA ASN A 18 6.95 0.35 -27.13
C ASN A 18 6.29 -0.35 -25.93
N LEU A 19 6.91 -0.22 -24.72
CA LEU A 19 6.42 -0.87 -23.51
C LEU A 19 5.01 -0.44 -23.08
N LEU A 20 4.66 0.83 -23.28
CA LEU A 20 3.34 1.36 -22.88
C LEU A 20 2.25 0.83 -23.82
N GLN A 21 2.53 0.73 -25.10
CA GLN A 21 1.64 0.11 -26.08
C GLN A 21 1.45 -1.38 -25.80
N LYS A 22 2.53 -2.09 -25.40
CA LYS A 22 2.45 -3.50 -24.98
C LYS A 22 1.59 -3.67 -23.74
N LEU A 23 1.77 -2.82 -22.72
CA LEU A 23 0.93 -2.85 -21.52
C LEU A 23 -0.54 -2.64 -21.89
N ARG A 24 -0.83 -1.61 -22.67
CA ARG A 24 -2.19 -1.33 -23.11
C ARG A 24 -2.82 -2.53 -23.82
N ARG A 25 -2.12 -3.10 -24.80
CA ARG A 25 -2.57 -4.28 -25.53
C ARG A 25 -2.80 -5.47 -24.58
N LEU A 26 -1.88 -5.69 -23.63
CA LEU A 26 -1.98 -6.76 -22.65
C LEU A 26 -3.24 -6.61 -21.78
N CYS A 27 -3.50 -5.42 -21.26
CA CYS A 27 -4.70 -5.12 -20.47
C CYS A 27 -5.99 -5.36 -21.26
N ILE A 28 -6.03 -4.93 -22.53
CA ILE A 28 -7.19 -5.16 -23.42
C ILE A 28 -7.36 -6.66 -23.67
N THR A 29 -6.28 -7.38 -23.98
CA THR A 29 -6.32 -8.83 -24.21
C THR A 29 -6.76 -9.59 -22.96
N ALA A 30 -6.37 -9.11 -21.78
CA ALA A 30 -6.79 -9.68 -20.49
C ALA A 30 -8.27 -9.41 -20.15
N GLY A 31 -8.97 -8.64 -20.96
CA GLY A 31 -10.40 -8.39 -20.80
C GLY A 31 -10.74 -7.11 -20.05
N MET A 32 -9.81 -6.17 -19.88
CA MET A 32 -10.07 -4.93 -19.14
C MET A 32 -11.24 -4.13 -19.73
N LYS A 33 -11.42 -4.14 -21.07
CA LYS A 33 -12.56 -3.48 -21.73
C LYS A 33 -13.91 -4.18 -21.52
N ASN A 34 -13.92 -5.40 -20.98
CA ASN A 34 -15.16 -6.13 -20.68
C ASN A 34 -15.66 -5.83 -19.25
N ILE A 35 -14.88 -5.07 -18.45
CA ILE A 35 -15.30 -4.60 -17.15
C ILE A 35 -16.23 -3.40 -17.36
N ASP A 36 -17.36 -3.43 -16.69
CA ASP A 36 -18.30 -2.30 -16.68
C ASP A 36 -17.75 -1.17 -15.81
N PHE A 37 -17.19 -0.16 -16.46
CA PHE A 37 -16.64 1.06 -15.82
C PHE A 37 -17.58 2.26 -15.89
N GLU A 38 -18.67 2.17 -16.65
CA GLU A 38 -19.52 3.33 -16.92
C GLU A 38 -20.01 3.98 -15.62
N ASP A 39 -19.72 5.25 -15.45
CA ASP A 39 -20.00 6.08 -14.27
C ASP A 39 -19.43 5.56 -12.92
N LYS A 40 -18.58 4.51 -12.94
CA LYS A 40 -18.02 3.88 -11.74
C LYS A 40 -16.70 4.49 -11.28
N TYR A 41 -16.50 4.51 -9.96
CA TYR A 41 -15.22 4.84 -9.36
C TYR A 41 -14.25 3.64 -9.45
N ALA A 42 -13.09 3.87 -10.06
CA ALA A 42 -12.06 2.85 -10.21
C ALA A 42 -10.81 3.22 -9.39
N ALA A 43 -10.58 2.51 -8.31
CA ALA A 43 -9.38 2.65 -7.48
C ALA A 43 -8.22 1.89 -8.11
N ILE A 44 -7.19 2.59 -8.53
CA ILE A 44 -5.94 2.01 -9.02
C ILE A 44 -4.93 2.06 -7.88
N LYS A 45 -4.78 0.93 -7.17
CA LYS A 45 -3.84 0.80 -6.06
C LYS A 45 -2.42 0.65 -6.58
N ILE A 46 -1.58 1.58 -6.21
CA ILE A 46 -0.16 1.59 -6.57
C ILE A 46 0.68 2.06 -5.38
N HIS A 47 1.91 1.59 -5.26
CA HIS A 47 2.89 2.13 -4.33
C HIS A 47 3.60 3.31 -5.01
N PHE A 48 3.47 4.51 -4.45
CA PHE A 48 3.99 5.75 -5.05
C PHE A 48 5.54 5.90 -4.97
N GLY A 49 6.24 4.94 -4.38
CA GLY A 49 7.68 5.02 -4.13
C GLY A 49 8.02 5.64 -2.78
N GLU A 50 9.28 5.74 -2.48
CA GLU A 50 9.85 6.48 -1.36
C GLU A 50 10.76 7.57 -1.92
N LEU A 51 10.89 8.70 -1.24
CA LEU A 51 11.79 9.77 -1.65
C LEU A 51 13.23 9.26 -1.75
N GLY A 52 13.88 9.56 -2.88
CA GLY A 52 15.25 9.13 -3.16
C GLY A 52 15.40 7.68 -3.64
N ASN A 53 14.34 6.87 -3.64
CA ASN A 53 14.36 5.52 -4.20
C ASN A 53 13.66 5.49 -5.56
N LEU A 54 14.36 5.12 -6.61
CA LEU A 54 13.83 5.07 -7.98
C LEU A 54 13.27 3.70 -8.38
N ALA A 55 13.29 2.70 -7.50
CA ALA A 55 12.80 1.34 -7.74
C ALA A 55 11.30 1.22 -7.50
N PHE A 56 10.49 1.92 -8.29
CA PHE A 56 9.03 1.85 -8.28
C PHE A 56 8.47 1.89 -9.71
N LEU A 57 7.19 1.53 -9.88
CA LEU A 57 6.51 1.67 -11.18
C LEU A 57 6.40 3.14 -11.56
N ARG A 58 6.84 3.46 -12.78
CA ARG A 58 6.81 4.84 -13.27
C ARG A 58 5.37 5.30 -13.55
N PRO A 59 5.07 6.61 -13.37
CA PRO A 59 3.74 7.19 -13.62
C PRO A 59 3.17 6.88 -15.02
N ASN A 60 4.04 6.72 -16.02
CA ASN A 60 3.66 6.36 -17.38
C ASN A 60 2.85 5.05 -17.47
N TYR A 61 3.18 4.05 -16.63
CA TYR A 61 2.42 2.79 -16.58
C TYR A 61 1.05 3.01 -15.95
N ALA A 62 0.97 3.82 -14.89
CA ALA A 62 -0.29 4.20 -14.27
C ALA A 62 -1.19 4.92 -15.28
N LYS A 63 -0.63 5.87 -16.05
CA LYS A 63 -1.36 6.59 -17.07
C LYS A 63 -2.03 5.66 -18.10
N VAL A 64 -1.36 4.61 -18.57
CA VAL A 64 -1.96 3.65 -19.51
C VAL A 64 -3.22 3.01 -18.94
N VAL A 65 -3.19 2.64 -17.65
CA VAL A 65 -4.34 2.02 -16.98
C VAL A 65 -5.46 3.05 -16.74
N VAL A 66 -5.10 4.27 -16.31
CA VAL A 66 -6.04 5.39 -16.14
C VAL A 66 -6.76 5.72 -17.44
N ASP A 67 -6.02 5.83 -18.54
CA ASP A 67 -6.58 6.14 -19.87
C ASP A 67 -7.58 5.05 -20.30
N LEU A 68 -7.25 3.77 -20.09
CA LEU A 68 -8.17 2.66 -20.39
C LEU A 68 -9.46 2.71 -19.58
N VAL A 69 -9.36 3.00 -18.26
CA VAL A 69 -10.54 3.16 -17.38
C VAL A 69 -11.42 4.29 -17.91
N LYS A 70 -10.82 5.46 -18.20
CA LYS A 70 -11.55 6.63 -18.68
C LYS A 70 -12.18 6.43 -20.04
N GLU A 71 -11.50 5.74 -20.96
CA GLU A 71 -12.05 5.37 -22.26
C GLU A 71 -13.29 4.46 -22.16
N CYS A 72 -13.40 3.71 -21.06
CA CYS A 72 -14.56 2.88 -20.74
C CYS A 72 -15.58 3.59 -19.82
N GLY A 73 -15.55 4.92 -19.71
CA GLY A 73 -16.52 5.72 -18.95
C GLY A 73 -16.25 5.80 -17.45
N GLY A 74 -15.15 5.22 -16.94
CA GLY A 74 -14.85 5.15 -15.53
C GLY A 74 -14.19 6.41 -14.95
N LYS A 75 -14.37 6.61 -13.65
CA LYS A 75 -13.79 7.68 -12.83
C LYS A 75 -12.56 7.16 -12.09
N ALA A 76 -11.39 7.17 -12.75
CA ALA A 76 -10.16 6.63 -12.21
C ALA A 76 -9.52 7.56 -11.17
N PHE A 77 -8.94 6.97 -10.11
CA PHE A 77 -8.03 7.64 -9.19
C PHE A 77 -6.90 6.69 -8.76
N LEU A 78 -5.71 7.24 -8.48
CA LEU A 78 -4.60 6.49 -7.90
C LEU A 78 -4.71 6.52 -6.39
N THR A 79 -4.38 5.42 -5.73
CA THR A 79 -4.50 5.33 -4.29
C THR A 79 -3.44 4.45 -3.63
N ASP A 80 -3.15 4.77 -2.38
CA ASP A 80 -2.40 3.98 -1.38
C ASP A 80 -2.93 4.36 0.00
N CYS A 81 -2.55 3.61 1.04
CA CYS A 81 -2.77 3.98 2.44
C CYS A 81 -1.45 4.38 3.11
N ASN A 82 -1.56 5.22 4.15
CA ASN A 82 -0.43 5.71 4.92
C ASN A 82 0.39 4.56 5.54
N THR A 83 1.69 4.81 5.76
CA THR A 83 2.61 3.84 6.32
C THR A 83 2.69 3.92 7.85
N LEU A 84 3.16 2.84 8.48
CA LEU A 84 3.44 2.81 9.93
C LEU A 84 4.84 3.30 10.27
N TYR A 85 5.82 2.99 9.42
CA TYR A 85 7.22 3.30 9.66
C TYR A 85 7.53 4.78 9.44
N VAL A 86 8.65 5.23 10.00
CA VAL A 86 9.16 6.57 9.79
C VAL A 86 9.51 6.77 8.32
N GLY A 87 9.04 7.88 7.74
CA GLY A 87 9.23 8.20 6.33
C GLY A 87 8.24 9.25 5.87
N SER A 88 8.27 9.57 4.59
CA SER A 88 7.49 10.64 3.97
C SER A 88 6.06 10.26 3.58
N ARG A 89 5.56 9.10 4.02
CA ARG A 89 4.19 8.63 3.70
C ARG A 89 3.37 8.31 4.94
N LYS A 90 3.64 9.01 6.05
CA LYS A 90 3.03 8.74 7.36
C LYS A 90 1.67 9.42 7.56
N ASN A 91 1.37 10.44 6.80
CA ASN A 91 0.10 11.16 6.75
C ASN A 91 -0.22 11.52 5.29
N ALA A 92 -1.48 11.89 5.01
CA ALA A 92 -1.90 12.11 3.63
C ALA A 92 -1.18 13.25 2.91
N LEU A 93 -0.80 14.31 3.62
CA LEU A 93 -0.13 15.46 2.99
C LEU A 93 1.26 15.07 2.53
N ASP A 94 2.11 14.56 3.44
CA ASP A 94 3.48 14.11 3.10
C ASP A 94 3.43 12.96 2.08
N HIS A 95 2.40 12.11 2.16
CA HIS A 95 2.23 11.01 1.22
C HIS A 95 1.87 11.49 -0.20
N MET A 96 1.00 12.50 -0.31
CA MET A 96 0.71 13.13 -1.60
C MET A 96 1.91 13.89 -2.16
N ASP A 97 2.65 14.62 -1.30
CA ASP A 97 3.89 15.29 -1.71
C ASP A 97 4.90 14.28 -2.25
N THR A 98 5.10 13.15 -1.55
CA THR A 98 5.94 12.04 -2.03
C THR A 98 5.46 11.50 -3.38
N ALA A 99 4.16 11.31 -3.57
CA ALA A 99 3.60 10.86 -4.84
C ALA A 99 3.88 11.89 -5.96
N TYR A 100 3.73 13.16 -5.67
CA TYR A 100 3.96 14.25 -6.64
C TYR A 100 5.43 14.40 -7.00
N GLU A 101 6.34 14.33 -6.04
CA GLU A 101 7.79 14.35 -6.29
C GLU A 101 8.25 13.14 -7.11
N ASN A 102 7.63 11.98 -6.91
CA ASN A 102 7.85 10.78 -7.73
C ASN A 102 7.09 10.82 -9.07
N GLY A 103 6.44 11.93 -9.39
CA GLY A 103 5.82 12.21 -10.68
C GLY A 103 4.38 11.72 -10.85
N PHE A 104 3.71 11.26 -9.80
CA PHE A 104 2.28 10.86 -9.85
C PHE A 104 1.37 12.06 -9.64
N THR A 105 1.33 12.95 -10.60
CA THR A 105 0.48 14.14 -10.59
C THR A 105 -0.73 13.98 -11.52
N PRO A 106 -1.81 14.77 -11.34
CA PRO A 106 -2.93 14.77 -12.28
C PRO A 106 -2.50 15.07 -13.72
N PHE A 107 -1.44 15.86 -13.93
CA PHE A 107 -0.92 16.18 -15.25
C PHE A 107 -0.20 15.00 -15.90
N SER A 108 0.57 14.24 -15.13
CA SER A 108 1.37 13.11 -15.65
C SER A 108 0.56 11.83 -15.81
N THR A 109 -0.40 11.58 -14.92
CA THR A 109 -1.18 10.35 -14.86
C THR A 109 -2.60 10.49 -15.43
N GLY A 110 -3.12 11.71 -15.51
CA GLY A 110 -4.45 12.00 -16.01
C GLY A 110 -5.56 11.78 -14.96
N CYS A 111 -5.26 11.51 -13.69
CA CYS A 111 -6.24 11.38 -12.61
C CYS A 111 -5.69 11.89 -11.29
N HIS A 112 -6.56 12.03 -10.31
CA HIS A 112 -6.19 12.49 -8.97
C HIS A 112 -5.58 11.37 -8.13
N VAL A 113 -4.78 11.76 -7.12
CA VAL A 113 -4.30 10.89 -6.03
C VAL A 113 -5.21 11.09 -4.83
N ILE A 114 -5.68 9.98 -4.25
CA ILE A 114 -6.47 9.95 -3.02
C ILE A 114 -5.79 8.99 -2.06
N ILE A 115 -5.41 9.46 -0.87
CA ILE A 115 -4.87 8.61 0.19
C ILE A 115 -6.06 7.97 0.91
N ALA A 116 -6.19 6.64 0.76
CA ALA A 116 -7.44 5.94 1.03
C ALA A 116 -7.85 5.87 2.49
N ASP A 117 -6.91 5.98 3.41
CA ASP A 117 -7.15 5.95 4.86
C ASP A 117 -7.15 7.35 5.50
N GLY A 118 -7.30 8.41 4.69
CA GLY A 118 -7.49 9.78 5.12
C GLY A 118 -6.24 10.45 5.69
N LEU A 119 -6.43 11.64 6.30
CA LEU A 119 -5.34 12.53 6.70
C LEU A 119 -4.34 11.85 7.64
N LYS A 120 -4.82 11.13 8.64
CA LYS A 120 -3.99 10.49 9.69
C LYS A 120 -3.92 8.97 9.58
N GLY A 121 -4.47 8.36 8.53
CA GLY A 121 -4.53 6.91 8.37
C GLY A 121 -5.61 6.23 9.22
N THR A 122 -6.65 6.98 9.60
CA THR A 122 -7.73 6.54 10.51
C THR A 122 -9.09 6.44 9.83
N ASP A 123 -9.20 6.83 8.55
CA ASP A 123 -10.44 6.68 7.80
C ASP A 123 -10.51 5.29 7.19
N GLU A 124 -11.32 4.43 7.80
CA GLU A 124 -11.34 3.00 7.49
C GLU A 124 -12.76 2.42 7.42
N ALA A 125 -12.90 1.34 6.65
CA ALA A 125 -14.02 0.45 6.69
C ALA A 125 -13.63 -0.84 7.43
N LEU A 126 -14.51 -1.32 8.29
CA LEU A 126 -14.38 -2.57 9.01
C LEU A 126 -15.05 -3.68 8.20
N VAL A 127 -14.28 -4.65 7.74
CA VAL A 127 -14.77 -5.74 6.88
C VAL A 127 -14.61 -7.07 7.63
N PRO A 128 -15.71 -7.76 7.97
CA PRO A 128 -15.64 -9.07 8.58
C PRO A 128 -14.89 -10.06 7.67
N VAL A 129 -13.97 -10.82 8.25
CA VAL A 129 -13.23 -11.89 7.57
C VAL A 129 -13.20 -13.13 8.45
N ASP A 130 -13.29 -14.31 7.82
CA ASP A 130 -13.15 -15.57 8.55
C ASP A 130 -11.69 -16.04 8.58
N GLY A 131 -10.81 -15.15 9.09
CA GLY A 131 -9.39 -15.44 9.22
C GLY A 131 -9.05 -16.11 10.55
N GLU A 132 -7.96 -16.83 10.60
CA GLU A 132 -7.46 -17.47 11.83
C GLU A 132 -7.07 -16.42 12.88
N TYR A 133 -6.28 -15.41 12.47
CA TYR A 133 -5.69 -14.40 13.37
C TYR A 133 -6.43 -13.06 13.34
N VAL A 134 -7.06 -12.72 12.22
CA VAL A 134 -7.78 -11.46 12.03
C VAL A 134 -9.23 -11.77 11.72
N LYS A 135 -10.15 -11.27 12.52
CA LYS A 135 -11.61 -11.47 12.36
C LYS A 135 -12.28 -10.30 11.63
N GLU A 136 -11.62 -9.15 11.60
CA GLU A 136 -12.11 -7.94 10.96
C GLU A 136 -10.96 -7.20 10.29
N ALA A 137 -11.02 -7.05 8.96
CA ALA A 137 -10.00 -6.31 8.21
C ALA A 137 -10.35 -4.81 8.23
N LYS A 138 -9.37 -3.96 8.55
CA LYS A 138 -9.48 -2.52 8.58
C LYS A 138 -8.88 -1.94 7.29
N ILE A 139 -9.75 -1.62 6.35
CA ILE A 139 -9.37 -1.21 4.98
C ILE A 139 -9.59 0.28 4.80
N GLY A 140 -8.66 0.98 4.15
CA GLY A 140 -8.80 2.39 3.82
C GLY A 140 -10.12 2.70 3.10
N ARG A 141 -10.87 3.70 3.58
CA ARG A 141 -12.23 3.99 3.17
C ARG A 141 -12.37 4.15 1.65
N ALA A 142 -11.53 4.94 1.01
CA ALA A 142 -11.66 5.19 -0.43
C ALA A 142 -11.42 3.94 -1.29
N VAL A 143 -10.73 2.89 -0.78
CA VAL A 143 -10.65 1.60 -1.47
C VAL A 143 -12.00 0.88 -1.45
N MET A 144 -12.70 0.96 -0.32
CA MET A 144 -14.00 0.30 -0.14
C MET A 144 -15.16 1.05 -0.81
N ASP A 145 -15.01 2.35 -1.01
CA ASP A 145 -16.00 3.18 -1.70
C ASP A 145 -15.90 3.07 -3.24
N ALA A 146 -14.86 2.43 -3.76
CA ALA A 146 -14.68 2.21 -5.18
C ALA A 146 -15.48 1.00 -5.69
N ASP A 147 -16.09 1.14 -6.87
CA ASP A 147 -16.84 0.07 -7.53
C ASP A 147 -15.93 -0.96 -8.19
N VAL A 148 -14.76 -0.50 -8.67
CA VAL A 148 -13.76 -1.33 -9.34
C VAL A 148 -12.41 -1.11 -8.71
N PHE A 149 -11.72 -2.21 -8.41
CA PHE A 149 -10.37 -2.19 -7.84
C PHE A 149 -9.35 -2.79 -8.79
N ILE A 150 -8.27 -2.06 -9.07
CA ILE A 150 -7.15 -2.48 -9.91
C ILE A 150 -5.86 -2.40 -9.11
N SER A 151 -5.15 -3.53 -8.95
CA SER A 151 -3.82 -3.53 -8.34
C SER A 151 -2.73 -3.39 -9.40
N LEU A 152 -2.06 -2.24 -9.42
CA LEU A 152 -0.88 -1.99 -10.25
C LEU A 152 0.37 -2.14 -9.38
N THR A 153 1.08 -3.24 -9.57
CA THR A 153 2.06 -3.72 -8.59
C THR A 153 3.46 -3.82 -9.14
N HIS A 154 4.43 -3.26 -8.42
CA HIS A 154 5.84 -3.51 -8.60
C HIS A 154 6.25 -4.80 -7.88
N PHE A 155 6.76 -5.79 -8.63
CA PHE A 155 7.32 -7.02 -8.06
C PHE A 155 8.75 -6.79 -7.60
N LYS A 156 9.05 -7.15 -6.35
CA LYS A 156 10.37 -6.95 -5.74
C LYS A 156 10.68 -8.01 -4.67
N GLY A 157 11.94 -8.14 -4.28
CA GLY A 157 12.34 -8.88 -3.10
C GLY A 157 11.78 -8.25 -1.81
N HIS A 158 11.65 -9.07 -0.76
CA HIS A 158 11.23 -8.65 0.57
C HIS A 158 11.90 -9.50 1.64
N GLU A 159 12.54 -8.87 2.61
CA GLU A 159 13.34 -9.52 3.65
C GLU A 159 12.54 -10.52 4.52
N GLY A 160 11.34 -10.15 4.94
CA GLY A 160 10.51 -10.99 5.82
C GLY A 160 9.58 -11.97 5.08
N ALA A 161 9.20 -11.69 3.82
CA ALA A 161 8.22 -12.50 3.08
C ALA A 161 8.81 -13.13 1.81
N GLY A 162 10.13 -13.02 1.58
CA GLY A 162 10.82 -13.47 0.38
C GLY A 162 10.58 -12.53 -0.81
N PHE A 163 9.34 -12.19 -1.12
CA PHE A 163 9.00 -11.23 -2.17
C PHE A 163 7.78 -10.37 -1.83
N GLY A 164 7.67 -9.22 -2.47
CA GLY A 164 6.52 -8.34 -2.46
C GLY A 164 5.90 -8.25 -3.85
N GLY A 165 4.63 -8.58 -3.96
CA GLY A 165 3.87 -8.55 -5.21
C GLY A 165 2.43 -8.10 -4.97
N ALA A 166 1.49 -8.57 -5.80
CA ALA A 166 0.10 -8.16 -5.76
C ALA A 166 -0.56 -8.44 -4.39
N LEU A 167 -0.36 -9.61 -3.81
CA LEU A 167 -0.93 -9.96 -2.50
C LEU A 167 -0.49 -8.97 -1.40
N LYS A 168 0.79 -8.57 -1.39
CA LYS A 168 1.28 -7.58 -0.42
C LYS A 168 0.79 -6.17 -0.73
N ASN A 169 0.75 -5.78 -2.00
CA ASN A 169 0.22 -4.48 -2.43
C ASN A 169 -1.25 -4.32 -2.05
N ILE A 170 -2.03 -5.39 -2.08
CA ILE A 170 -3.44 -5.40 -1.67
C ILE A 170 -3.53 -5.56 -0.14
N GLY A 171 -3.10 -6.70 0.40
CA GLY A 171 -3.33 -7.07 1.79
C GLY A 171 -2.76 -6.07 2.78
N MET A 172 -1.48 -5.73 2.65
CA MET A 172 -0.82 -4.73 3.51
C MET A 172 -1.09 -3.31 3.02
N GLY A 173 -1.06 -3.10 1.69
CA GLY A 173 -1.14 -1.77 1.09
C GLY A 173 -2.50 -1.09 1.26
N CYS A 174 -3.61 -1.83 1.25
CA CYS A 174 -4.96 -1.28 1.43
C CYS A 174 -5.40 -1.18 2.90
N GLY A 175 -4.66 -1.78 3.83
CA GLY A 175 -4.95 -1.63 5.26
C GLY A 175 -4.80 -0.20 5.73
N SER A 176 -5.71 0.28 6.60
CA SER A 176 -5.50 1.50 7.37
C SER A 176 -4.28 1.38 8.28
N ARG A 177 -3.88 2.47 8.95
CA ARG A 177 -2.79 2.38 9.93
C ARG A 177 -3.09 1.37 11.04
N ALA A 178 -4.33 1.34 11.55
CA ALA A 178 -4.74 0.35 12.56
C ALA A 178 -4.73 -1.07 12.01
N GLY A 179 -5.21 -1.28 10.77
CA GLY A 179 -5.15 -2.57 10.09
C GLY A 179 -3.73 -3.06 9.85
N LYS A 180 -2.84 -2.18 9.37
CA LYS A 180 -1.42 -2.50 9.23
C LYS A 180 -0.78 -2.88 10.57
N MET A 181 -1.10 -2.13 11.64
CA MET A 181 -0.60 -2.39 12.99
C MET A 181 -1.03 -3.78 13.46
N GLU A 182 -2.30 -4.13 13.29
CA GLU A 182 -2.83 -5.44 13.68
C GLU A 182 -2.13 -6.59 12.94
N MET A 183 -1.92 -6.45 11.65
CA MET A 183 -1.22 -7.44 10.82
C MET A 183 0.28 -7.58 11.17
N HIS A 184 0.93 -6.53 11.67
CA HIS A 184 2.34 -6.55 12.03
C HIS A 184 2.60 -6.93 13.50
N CYS A 185 1.66 -6.71 14.39
CA CYS A 185 1.84 -6.82 15.84
C CYS A 185 1.20 -8.08 16.42
N SER A 186 1.46 -9.24 15.81
CA SER A 186 1.07 -10.54 16.39
C SER A 186 1.90 -10.91 17.64
N GLY A 187 3.11 -10.36 17.78
CA GLY A 187 3.95 -10.50 18.96
C GLY A 187 3.99 -9.23 19.79
N LYS A 188 3.75 -9.35 21.10
CA LYS A 188 3.99 -8.26 22.06
C LYS A 188 5.34 -8.53 22.73
N PRO A 189 6.38 -7.71 22.47
CA PRO A 189 7.64 -7.83 23.21
C PRO A 189 7.38 -7.66 24.69
N ALA A 190 7.92 -8.55 25.51
CA ALA A 190 7.87 -8.46 26.94
C ALA A 190 9.28 -8.54 27.51
N VAL A 191 9.50 -7.89 28.66
CA VAL A 191 10.76 -7.98 29.40
C VAL A 191 10.56 -8.93 30.57
N ASP A 192 11.36 -9.98 30.62
CA ASP A 192 11.47 -10.78 31.82
C ASP A 192 12.30 -10.00 32.86
N GLN A 193 11.62 -9.50 33.88
CA GLN A 193 12.22 -8.66 34.91
C GLN A 193 13.26 -9.42 35.73
N SER A 194 13.12 -10.73 35.85
CA SER A 194 14.07 -11.57 36.62
C SER A 194 15.41 -11.72 35.90
N LEU A 195 15.42 -11.59 34.58
CA LEU A 195 16.61 -11.68 33.73
C LEU A 195 17.17 -10.32 33.34
N CYS A 196 16.42 -9.26 33.58
CA CYS A 196 16.80 -7.92 33.16
C CYS A 196 17.87 -7.32 34.07
N VAL A 197 19.00 -6.95 33.48
CA VAL A 197 20.13 -6.31 34.19
C VAL A 197 20.13 -4.78 34.06
N GLY A 198 19.11 -4.18 33.47
CA GLY A 198 18.97 -2.73 33.33
C GLY A 198 20.00 -2.06 32.39
N CYS A 199 20.65 -2.79 31.49
CA CYS A 199 21.75 -2.29 30.65
C CYS A 199 21.34 -1.24 29.62
N GLY A 200 20.03 -1.00 29.37
CA GLY A 200 19.50 -0.02 28.43
C GLY A 200 19.72 -0.35 26.95
N ALA A 201 20.16 -1.57 26.61
CA ALA A 201 20.38 -1.94 25.22
C ALA A 201 19.10 -1.85 24.38
N CYS A 202 17.96 -2.30 24.94
CA CYS A 202 16.66 -2.23 24.30
C CYS A 202 16.19 -0.78 24.06
N VAL A 203 16.50 0.15 24.97
CA VAL A 203 16.20 1.59 24.81
C VAL A 203 17.03 2.18 23.68
N ARG A 204 18.33 1.88 23.65
CA ARG A 204 19.22 2.44 22.62
C ARG A 204 18.93 1.96 21.19
N ILE A 205 18.41 0.74 21.04
CA ILE A 205 18.13 0.15 19.73
C ILE A 205 16.71 0.45 19.23
N CYS A 206 15.81 0.88 20.11
CA CYS A 206 14.42 1.11 19.75
C CYS A 206 14.26 2.40 18.95
N ALA A 207 13.88 2.29 17.68
CA ALA A 207 13.62 3.44 16.80
C ALA A 207 12.36 4.25 17.17
N HIS A 208 11.58 3.77 18.16
CA HIS A 208 10.29 4.35 18.57
C HIS A 208 10.29 4.81 20.03
N ASP A 209 11.43 4.78 20.71
CA ASP A 209 11.57 5.14 22.13
C ASP A 209 10.55 4.44 23.06
N ALA A 210 10.08 3.25 22.65
CA ALA A 210 9.03 2.52 23.37
C ALA A 210 9.48 1.95 24.73
N PRO A 211 10.70 1.40 24.90
CA PRO A 211 11.17 0.92 26.19
C PRO A 211 11.68 2.08 27.05
N HIS A 212 11.17 2.18 28.29
CA HIS A 212 11.66 3.14 29.28
C HIS A 212 12.21 2.40 30.49
N ILE A 213 13.31 2.91 31.06
CA ILE A 213 13.86 2.41 32.32
C ILE A 213 13.42 3.35 33.43
N THR A 214 12.54 2.87 34.29
CA THR A 214 12.15 3.57 35.51
C THR A 214 12.54 2.71 36.71
N CYS A 215 13.63 3.06 37.40
CA CYS A 215 14.09 2.39 38.62
C CYS A 215 14.11 0.85 38.56
N LEU A 216 14.70 0.26 37.50
CA LEU A 216 14.71 -1.20 37.26
C LEU A 216 13.34 -1.81 36.86
N LEU A 217 12.30 -1.00 36.70
CA LEU A 217 11.00 -1.42 36.20
C LEU A 217 10.88 -0.96 34.74
N TYR A 218 10.67 -1.91 33.82
CA TYR A 218 10.38 -1.64 32.44
C TYR A 218 8.89 -1.48 32.24
N THR A 219 8.47 -0.33 31.76
CA THR A 219 7.19 -0.20 31.05
C THR A 219 7.49 -0.04 29.58
N SER A 220 7.07 -0.98 28.76
CA SER A 220 7.06 -0.83 27.32
C SER A 220 5.64 -0.48 26.93
N PRO A 221 5.32 0.79 26.62
CA PRO A 221 4.06 1.09 25.99
C PRO A 221 4.03 0.34 24.66
N SER A 222 2.92 -0.32 24.38
CA SER A 222 2.71 -0.99 23.11
C SER A 222 2.86 0.04 21.99
N PRO A 223 3.42 -0.30 20.80
CA PRO A 223 3.34 0.56 19.63
C PRO A 223 1.92 1.03 19.30
N ARG A 224 0.89 0.36 19.83
CA ARG A 224 -0.52 0.79 19.75
C ARG A 224 -0.80 2.08 20.53
N ASP A 225 -0.07 2.35 21.60
CA ASP A 225 -0.32 3.52 22.45
C ASP A 225 0.15 4.82 21.80
N TYR A 226 1.09 4.73 20.85
CA TYR A 226 1.56 5.88 20.04
C TYR A 226 0.77 6.09 18.74
N ALA A 227 0.00 5.12 18.29
CA ALA A 227 -0.81 5.24 17.07
C ALA A 227 -2.14 5.97 17.30
N ALA A 228 -2.51 6.22 18.56
CA ALA A 228 -3.78 6.84 18.97
C ALA A 228 -3.66 8.31 19.42
N SER A 229 -2.44 8.88 19.41
CA SER A 229 -2.20 10.29 19.78
C SER A 229 -1.80 11.15 18.59
#